data_e24bb5b300d0dce6eec47753536bb423
#
_entry.id   e24bb5b300d0dce6eec47753536bb423
#
_cell.length_a   1.000
_cell.length_b   1.000
_cell.length_c   1.000
_cell.angle_alpha   90.00
_cell.angle_beta   90.00
_cell.angle_gamma   90.00
#
_symmetry.space_group_name_H-M   'P 1'
#
loop_
_entity.id
_entity.type
_entity.pdbx_description
1 polymer ?
#
loop_
_entity_poly.entity_id
_entity_poly.type
_entity_poly.pdbx_seq_one_letter_code
_entity_poly.pdbx_strand_id
1 'polypeptide(L)'
;MTRTYDAYGNVISQKSRSFRQDGYDRRYAWNASGRLQNVIDGITGGRTTYAYDAVGSLMSACYEDGTDDYRMPDAVGNVFRSRDRRDREYGKGGRILRDRHYDYLYDVEGNLILKTPRRGLTQHPNHEVSEESGTHIAWQTGDYAYEWYGNGMLKEVRLPYGKTVRFEYDALGRRTAKLFNGHVFRYLWDGNVMVQEWHYEEKDRPQHSIDEFGRIRMQGEEPVENLVTWVYEEGSYIPVAKLQNGERYTIISDYMGRPVEAYNSYGNVVWQADYDVYGDLRNIKGIRDFIPFRQLGQYEDDETRLYYNRFRYYDPRIGNYISQDPIRLAGNNPTLYGYVGDLNNWADVFGLRCKKVKKIGPSIPEFHRKNFTDGIVNMRQVSGDEIFYKYHGKSNRLGREYNYVTNKKYLSEQALREDLALLKEWGVKIEYVTTFKPQAGTWIGEGTAAKQISQDGTEILEGTGYQGIINIKELPNSTIIKTEKVKFSL
;
A
#
# COMPACT_ATOMS: atom_id res chain seq x y z
N MET A 1 14.34 -7.86 -0.53
CA MET A 1 13.88 -6.70 -1.32
C MET A 1 14.65 -5.46 -0.88
N THR A 2 15.12 -4.62 -1.82
CA THR A 2 15.83 -3.36 -1.53
C THR A 2 14.96 -2.19 -1.93
N ARG A 3 14.87 -1.16 -1.08
CA ARG A 3 14.17 0.10 -1.37
C ARG A 3 15.14 1.26 -1.26
N THR A 4 15.01 2.25 -2.14
CA THR A 4 15.68 3.55 -2.02
C THR A 4 14.61 4.65 -1.94
N TYR A 5 14.95 5.73 -1.29
CA TYR A 5 14.01 6.79 -0.95
C TYR A 5 14.59 8.15 -1.34
N ASP A 6 13.73 9.11 -1.62
CA ASP A 6 14.14 10.51 -1.71
C ASP A 6 14.30 11.13 -0.32
N ALA A 7 14.76 12.39 -0.27
CA ALA A 7 14.95 13.13 0.97
C ALA A 7 13.65 13.41 1.75
N TYR A 8 12.49 13.21 1.14
CA TYR A 8 11.16 13.33 1.77
C TYR A 8 10.62 12.00 2.29
N GLY A 9 11.40 10.91 2.13
CA GLY A 9 11.00 9.56 2.51
C GLY A 9 10.06 8.88 1.51
N ASN A 10 9.93 9.41 0.28
CA ASN A 10 9.20 8.71 -0.77
C ASN A 10 10.05 7.60 -1.36
N VAL A 11 9.48 6.42 -1.59
CA VAL A 11 10.15 5.34 -2.32
C VAL A 11 10.39 5.77 -3.75
N ILE A 12 11.65 5.79 -4.21
CA ILE A 12 12.03 6.12 -5.60
C ILE A 12 12.45 4.88 -6.39
N SER A 13 12.84 3.80 -5.71
CA SER A 13 13.14 2.53 -6.36
C SER A 13 12.83 1.38 -5.41
N GLN A 14 12.37 0.27 -5.98
CA GLN A 14 12.07 -0.94 -5.26
C GLN A 14 12.49 -2.13 -6.11
N LYS A 15 13.42 -2.96 -5.61
CA LYS A 15 13.99 -4.09 -6.33
C LYS A 15 13.99 -5.35 -5.49
N SER A 16 13.62 -6.47 -6.10
CA SER A 16 13.90 -7.81 -5.59
C SER A 16 14.83 -8.54 -6.57
N ARG A 17 15.67 -9.42 -6.06
CA ARG A 17 16.46 -10.33 -6.90
C ARG A 17 16.07 -11.75 -6.54
N SER A 18 15.69 -12.54 -7.54
CA SER A 18 15.62 -13.99 -7.46
C SER A 18 16.94 -14.59 -7.93
N PHE A 19 17.29 -15.80 -7.46
CA PHE A 19 18.50 -16.51 -7.91
C PHE A 19 18.48 -16.87 -9.39
N ARG A 20 17.32 -16.80 -10.06
CA ARG A 20 17.13 -17.30 -11.43
C ARG A 20 16.64 -16.28 -12.45
N GLN A 21 16.11 -15.14 -12.01
CA GLN A 21 15.55 -14.10 -12.90
C GLN A 21 15.74 -12.73 -12.28
N ASP A 22 15.79 -11.69 -13.12
CA ASP A 22 15.56 -10.32 -12.67
C ASP A 22 14.15 -10.29 -12.07
N GLY A 23 14.10 -10.07 -10.76
CA GLY A 23 12.86 -10.00 -10.01
C GLY A 23 12.19 -8.64 -10.19
N TYR A 24 11.28 -8.32 -9.32
CA TYR A 24 10.58 -7.03 -9.29
C TYR A 24 11.55 -5.85 -9.32
N ASP A 25 11.44 -4.97 -10.32
CA ASP A 25 12.16 -3.69 -10.40
C ASP A 25 11.15 -2.59 -10.77
N ARG A 26 10.89 -1.66 -9.82
CA ARG A 26 10.01 -0.50 -10.04
C ARG A 26 10.73 0.78 -9.62
N ARG A 27 10.57 1.81 -10.44
CA ARG A 27 11.04 3.16 -10.18
C ARG A 27 9.85 4.11 -10.10
N TYR A 28 9.87 4.99 -9.13
CA TYR A 28 8.78 5.89 -8.80
C TYR A 28 9.23 7.34 -8.91
N ALA A 29 8.45 8.17 -9.58
CA ALA A 29 8.67 9.62 -9.66
C ALA A 29 7.54 10.34 -8.93
N TRP A 30 7.91 11.27 -8.07
CA TRP A 30 7.00 12.04 -7.22
C TRP A 30 7.07 13.52 -7.57
N ASN A 31 5.95 14.23 -7.49
CA ASN A 31 5.96 15.70 -7.61
C ASN A 31 6.30 16.36 -6.25
N ALA A 32 6.49 17.69 -6.27
CA ALA A 32 6.82 18.48 -5.08
C ALA A 32 5.77 18.37 -3.95
N SER A 33 4.52 18.03 -4.26
CA SER A 33 3.46 17.79 -3.28
C SER A 33 3.43 16.36 -2.75
N GLY A 34 4.41 15.51 -3.13
CA GLY A 34 4.52 14.11 -2.73
C GLY A 34 3.43 13.20 -3.30
N ARG A 35 2.96 13.50 -4.52
CA ARG A 35 2.04 12.64 -5.29
C ARG A 35 2.80 11.87 -6.35
N LEU A 36 2.44 10.61 -6.53
CA LEU A 36 3.08 9.74 -7.50
C LEU A 36 2.75 10.19 -8.92
N GLN A 37 3.76 10.57 -9.70
CA GLN A 37 3.58 10.96 -11.11
C GLN A 37 3.73 9.79 -12.06
N ASN A 38 4.77 8.96 -11.83
CA ASN A 38 5.09 7.86 -12.72
C ASN A 38 5.53 6.62 -11.93
N VAL A 39 5.18 5.46 -12.48
CA VAL A 39 5.80 4.18 -12.15
C VAL A 39 6.44 3.64 -13.42
N ILE A 40 7.71 3.24 -13.34
CA ILE A 40 8.45 2.66 -14.46
C ILE A 40 8.86 1.25 -14.06
N ASP A 41 8.50 0.28 -14.88
CA ASP A 41 9.02 -1.07 -14.79
C ASP A 41 10.48 -1.07 -15.28
N GLY A 42 11.41 -1.39 -14.38
CA GLY A 42 12.85 -1.40 -14.70
C GLY A 42 13.28 -2.57 -15.60
N ILE A 43 12.42 -3.57 -15.79
CA ILE A 43 12.69 -4.76 -16.61
C ILE A 43 12.17 -4.56 -18.04
N THR A 44 10.89 -4.15 -18.16
CA THR A 44 10.24 -3.98 -19.47
C THR A 44 10.37 -2.57 -20.04
N GLY A 45 10.67 -1.57 -19.19
CA GLY A 45 10.65 -0.15 -19.54
C GLY A 45 9.23 0.44 -19.59
N GLY A 46 8.20 -0.36 -19.33
CA GLY A 46 6.80 0.08 -19.31
C GLY A 46 6.58 1.21 -18.29
N ARG A 47 5.76 2.20 -18.66
CA ARG A 47 5.49 3.38 -17.83
C ARG A 47 4.00 3.56 -17.60
N THR A 48 3.62 3.74 -16.34
CA THR A 48 2.29 4.24 -15.96
C THR A 48 2.42 5.68 -15.47
N THR A 49 1.59 6.57 -16.00
CA THR A 49 1.57 8.01 -15.63
C THR A 49 0.26 8.36 -14.98
N TYR A 50 0.30 9.11 -13.87
CA TYR A 50 -0.86 9.51 -13.09
C TYR A 50 -1.11 11.02 -13.18
N ALA A 51 -2.39 11.41 -13.25
CA ALA A 51 -2.83 12.80 -13.20
C ALA A 51 -3.71 13.04 -11.96
N TYR A 52 -3.64 14.28 -11.47
CA TYR A 52 -4.34 14.74 -10.26
C TYR A 52 -5.07 16.04 -10.48
N ASP A 53 -6.16 16.27 -9.74
CA ASP A 53 -6.82 17.57 -9.70
C ASP A 53 -6.07 18.57 -8.78
N ALA A 54 -6.58 19.80 -8.73
CA ALA A 54 -5.98 20.89 -7.95
C ALA A 54 -5.96 20.61 -6.45
N VAL A 55 -6.93 19.83 -5.93
CA VAL A 55 -7.00 19.45 -4.51
C VAL A 55 -6.23 18.16 -4.19
N GLY A 56 -5.78 17.44 -5.23
CA GLY A 56 -4.91 16.29 -5.12
C GLY A 56 -5.57 14.94 -5.14
N SER A 57 -6.78 14.88 -5.63
CA SER A 57 -7.44 13.61 -5.91
C SER A 57 -6.88 13.00 -7.20
N LEU A 58 -6.69 11.69 -7.20
CA LEU A 58 -6.27 10.96 -8.40
C LEU A 58 -7.37 11.00 -9.45
N MET A 59 -7.04 11.52 -10.65
CA MET A 59 -8.00 11.70 -11.76
C MET A 59 -7.88 10.64 -12.84
N SER A 60 -6.67 10.17 -13.13
CA SER A 60 -6.46 9.18 -14.19
C SER A 60 -5.11 8.50 -14.09
N ALA A 61 -5.01 7.36 -14.76
CA ALA A 61 -3.75 6.74 -15.14
C ALA A 61 -3.73 6.49 -16.65
N CYS A 62 -2.57 6.73 -17.27
CA CYS A 62 -2.24 6.25 -18.59
C CYS A 62 -1.23 5.13 -18.43
N TYR A 63 -1.55 3.94 -18.91
CA TYR A 63 -0.75 2.74 -18.68
C TYR A 63 0.24 2.48 -19.83
N GLU A 64 1.11 1.50 -19.62
CA GLU A 64 2.16 1.10 -20.57
C GLU A 64 1.66 0.64 -21.95
N ASP A 65 0.42 0.15 -22.01
CA ASP A 65 -0.27 -0.27 -23.24
C ASP A 65 -0.99 0.88 -23.97
N GLY A 66 -0.89 2.11 -23.44
CA GLY A 66 -1.55 3.30 -23.99
C GLY A 66 -3.02 3.43 -23.59
N THR A 67 -3.55 2.53 -22.75
CA THR A 67 -4.92 2.66 -22.25
C THR A 67 -5.01 3.67 -21.11
N ASP A 68 -6.13 4.41 -21.06
CA ASP A 68 -6.43 5.37 -19.99
C ASP A 68 -7.56 4.88 -19.11
N ASP A 69 -7.36 4.98 -17.79
CA ASP A 69 -8.42 4.87 -16.81
C ASP A 69 -8.69 6.22 -16.15
N TYR A 70 -9.97 6.58 -16.07
CA TYR A 70 -10.43 7.84 -15.47
C TYR A 70 -11.09 7.61 -14.12
N ARG A 71 -10.77 8.48 -13.17
CA ARG A 71 -11.36 8.55 -11.84
C ARG A 71 -11.69 10.02 -11.54
N MET A 72 -12.58 10.59 -12.35
CA MET A 72 -12.89 12.02 -12.39
C MET A 72 -13.81 12.40 -11.23
N PRO A 73 -13.36 13.07 -10.15
CA PRO A 73 -14.24 13.50 -9.09
C PRO A 73 -15.09 14.71 -9.52
N ASP A 74 -16.33 14.80 -9.03
CA ASP A 74 -17.08 16.06 -9.06
C ASP A 74 -16.78 16.92 -7.81
N ALA A 75 -17.50 18.05 -7.68
CA ALA A 75 -17.28 18.99 -6.60
C ALA A 75 -17.63 18.44 -5.19
N VAL A 76 -18.45 17.39 -5.11
CA VAL A 76 -18.83 16.74 -3.85
C VAL A 76 -18.08 15.42 -3.61
N GLY A 77 -17.22 14.99 -4.56
CA GLY A 77 -16.36 13.83 -4.42
C GLY A 77 -16.92 12.54 -5.02
N ASN A 78 -18.02 12.58 -5.78
CA ASN A 78 -18.47 11.44 -6.56
C ASN A 78 -17.50 11.16 -7.72
N VAL A 79 -17.25 9.90 -8.05
CA VAL A 79 -16.18 9.49 -8.97
C VAL A 79 -16.74 8.91 -10.25
N PHE A 80 -16.34 9.46 -11.39
CA PHE A 80 -16.75 9.06 -12.74
C PHE A 80 -15.61 8.37 -13.49
N ARG A 81 -15.95 7.37 -14.34
CA ARG A 81 -14.99 6.69 -15.23
C ARG A 81 -14.84 7.38 -16.61
N SER A 82 -15.57 8.47 -16.85
CA SER A 82 -15.47 9.25 -18.08
C SER A 82 -15.02 10.68 -17.80
N ARG A 83 -14.33 11.29 -18.77
CA ARG A 83 -13.85 12.70 -18.67
C ARG A 83 -15.00 13.69 -18.57
N ASP A 84 -16.12 13.40 -19.25
CA ASP A 84 -17.32 14.25 -19.28
C ASP A 84 -18.24 14.05 -18.08
N ARG A 85 -17.93 13.10 -17.17
CA ARG A 85 -18.70 12.77 -15.96
C ARG A 85 -20.18 12.43 -16.25
N ARG A 86 -20.44 11.72 -17.36
CA ARG A 86 -21.80 11.32 -17.77
C ARG A 86 -22.07 9.83 -17.72
N ASP A 87 -21.08 9.04 -17.34
CA ASP A 87 -21.18 7.57 -17.28
C ASP A 87 -21.90 7.05 -16.05
N ARG A 88 -22.22 7.90 -15.08
CA ARG A 88 -22.84 7.53 -13.81
C ARG A 88 -23.83 8.57 -13.32
N GLU A 89 -24.74 8.11 -12.47
CA GLU A 89 -25.73 8.91 -11.78
C GLU A 89 -25.64 8.66 -10.27
N TYR A 90 -25.61 9.72 -9.47
CA TYR A 90 -25.45 9.65 -8.03
C TYR A 90 -26.65 10.27 -7.28
N GLY A 91 -27.04 9.64 -6.15
CA GLY A 91 -28.03 10.12 -5.23
C GLY A 91 -27.44 10.68 -3.92
N LYS A 92 -28.28 10.78 -2.88
CA LYS A 92 -27.91 11.30 -1.56
C LYS A 92 -26.67 10.61 -1.01
N GLY A 93 -25.76 11.41 -0.41
CA GLY A 93 -24.56 10.90 0.24
C GLY A 93 -23.50 10.32 -0.70
N GLY A 94 -23.67 10.40 -2.02
CA GLY A 94 -22.75 9.85 -3.01
C GLY A 94 -22.99 8.37 -3.34
N ARG A 95 -24.19 7.82 -3.04
CA ARG A 95 -24.55 6.49 -3.50
C ARG A 95 -24.74 6.50 -5.01
N ILE A 96 -24.21 5.49 -5.70
CA ILE A 96 -24.39 5.33 -7.13
C ILE A 96 -25.79 4.80 -7.40
N LEU A 97 -26.55 5.46 -8.26
CA LEU A 97 -27.91 5.01 -8.66
C LEU A 97 -27.86 4.23 -9.98
N ARG A 98 -26.94 4.61 -10.86
CA ARG A 98 -26.82 4.06 -12.20
C ARG A 98 -25.41 4.21 -12.74
N ASP A 99 -24.93 3.20 -13.50
CA ASP A 99 -23.79 3.31 -14.38
C ASP A 99 -24.14 2.86 -15.82
N ARG A 100 -23.15 2.61 -16.66
CA ARG A 100 -23.39 2.16 -18.05
C ARG A 100 -24.09 0.81 -18.15
N HIS A 101 -23.93 -0.06 -17.15
CA HIS A 101 -24.32 -1.47 -17.19
C HIS A 101 -25.42 -1.82 -16.21
N TYR A 102 -25.45 -1.14 -15.05
CA TYR A 102 -26.29 -1.50 -13.92
C TYR A 102 -27.08 -0.31 -13.36
N ASP A 103 -28.21 -0.63 -12.77
CA ASP A 103 -28.96 0.22 -11.85
C ASP A 103 -28.81 -0.34 -10.43
N TYR A 104 -28.79 0.53 -9.41
CA TYR A 104 -28.48 0.23 -8.02
C TYR A 104 -29.61 0.72 -7.12
N LEU A 105 -30.14 -0.17 -6.29
CA LEU A 105 -31.23 0.11 -5.36
C LEU A 105 -30.74 -0.06 -3.92
N TYR A 106 -31.16 0.84 -3.06
CA TYR A 106 -30.72 0.89 -1.67
C TYR A 106 -31.91 0.84 -0.72
N ASP A 107 -31.70 0.29 0.48
CA ASP A 107 -32.65 0.37 1.57
C ASP A 107 -32.69 1.79 2.18
N VAL A 108 -33.59 1.98 3.17
CA VAL A 108 -33.73 3.25 3.88
C VAL A 108 -32.50 3.64 4.69
N GLU A 109 -31.67 2.67 5.09
CA GLU A 109 -30.44 2.83 5.82
C GLU A 109 -29.26 3.15 4.88
N GLY A 110 -29.48 3.04 3.55
CA GLY A 110 -28.51 3.31 2.51
C GLY A 110 -27.58 2.15 2.21
N ASN A 111 -27.96 0.92 2.53
CA ASN A 111 -27.24 -0.27 2.11
C ASN A 111 -27.72 -0.71 0.72
N LEU A 112 -26.81 -1.12 -0.14
CA LEU A 112 -27.15 -1.67 -1.45
C LEU A 112 -27.94 -2.98 -1.27
N ILE A 113 -29.14 -3.06 -1.85
CA ILE A 113 -29.99 -4.27 -1.78
C ILE A 113 -30.11 -4.98 -3.12
N LEU A 114 -29.97 -4.24 -4.23
CA LEU A 114 -30.01 -4.82 -5.57
C LEU A 114 -29.09 -4.08 -6.52
N LYS A 115 -28.33 -4.84 -7.33
CA LYS A 115 -27.61 -4.38 -8.50
C LYS A 115 -28.13 -5.17 -9.69
N THR A 116 -28.81 -4.50 -10.62
CA THR A 116 -29.51 -5.16 -11.75
C THR A 116 -29.01 -4.62 -13.08
N PRO A 117 -28.85 -5.45 -14.13
CA PRO A 117 -28.52 -4.97 -15.45
C PRO A 117 -29.59 -3.98 -15.96
N ARG A 118 -29.17 -2.88 -16.59
CA ARG A 118 -30.08 -1.80 -17.05
C ARG A 118 -31.30 -2.27 -17.86
N ARG A 119 -31.21 -3.44 -18.49
CA ARG A 119 -32.35 -4.05 -19.20
C ARG A 119 -33.43 -4.59 -18.25
N GLY A 120 -33.08 -4.84 -16.99
CA GLY A 120 -33.96 -5.43 -15.99
C GLY A 120 -34.94 -4.46 -15.35
N LEU A 121 -34.51 -3.18 -15.11
CA LEU A 121 -35.38 -2.22 -14.40
C LEU A 121 -36.65 -1.84 -15.14
N THR A 122 -36.62 -1.74 -16.46
CA THR A 122 -37.84 -1.49 -17.26
C THR A 122 -38.86 -2.61 -17.19
N GLN A 123 -38.48 -3.79 -16.73
CA GLN A 123 -39.29 -4.98 -16.55
C GLN A 123 -39.52 -5.36 -15.10
N HIS A 124 -38.85 -4.66 -14.16
CA HIS A 124 -38.99 -4.94 -12.73
C HIS A 124 -40.33 -4.41 -12.23
N PRO A 125 -41.17 -5.26 -11.61
CA PRO A 125 -42.54 -4.86 -11.17
C PRO A 125 -42.54 -3.75 -10.13
N ASN A 126 -41.39 -3.40 -9.55
CA ASN A 126 -41.21 -2.39 -8.49
C ASN A 126 -40.40 -1.17 -8.94
N HIS A 127 -40.47 -0.78 -10.22
CA HIS A 127 -39.76 0.41 -10.74
C HIS A 127 -40.12 1.73 -10.01
N GLU A 128 -41.25 1.75 -9.30
CA GLU A 128 -41.76 2.91 -8.54
C GLU A 128 -41.56 2.76 -7.03
N VAL A 129 -40.55 2.03 -6.58
CA VAL A 129 -40.24 1.98 -5.13
C VAL A 129 -39.81 3.35 -4.67
N SER A 130 -40.74 4.06 -4.03
CA SER A 130 -40.42 5.26 -3.26
C SER A 130 -39.43 4.90 -2.15
N GLU A 131 -38.56 5.84 -1.79
CA GLU A 131 -37.57 5.69 -0.71
C GLU A 131 -38.18 5.28 0.66
N GLU A 132 -39.50 5.19 0.76
CA GLU A 132 -40.25 4.95 2.01
C GLU A 132 -40.85 3.54 2.13
N SER A 133 -40.86 2.71 1.10
CA SER A 133 -41.39 1.37 1.20
C SER A 133 -40.28 0.30 1.25
N GLY A 134 -40.14 -0.37 2.38
CA GLY A 134 -39.28 -1.54 2.56
C GLY A 134 -39.73 -2.76 1.75
N THR A 135 -39.89 -2.60 0.44
CA THR A 135 -40.34 -3.65 -0.48
C THR A 135 -39.19 -4.59 -0.79
N HIS A 136 -39.39 -5.87 -0.52
CA HIS A 136 -38.56 -6.95 -1.03
C HIS A 136 -38.61 -6.96 -2.55
N ILE A 137 -37.53 -6.53 -3.20
CA ILE A 137 -37.42 -6.62 -4.66
C ILE A 137 -37.09 -8.06 -5.01
N ALA A 138 -37.94 -8.70 -5.80
CA ALA A 138 -37.73 -10.08 -6.22
C ALA A 138 -36.47 -10.17 -7.11
N TRP A 139 -35.50 -10.97 -6.72
CA TRP A 139 -34.30 -11.27 -7.49
C TRP A 139 -34.70 -11.96 -8.82
N GLN A 140 -34.03 -11.58 -9.91
CA GLN A 140 -34.10 -12.22 -11.22
C GLN A 140 -32.69 -12.65 -11.68
N THR A 141 -32.65 -13.62 -12.60
CA THR A 141 -31.37 -14.04 -13.21
C THR A 141 -30.66 -12.84 -13.85
N GLY A 142 -29.41 -12.63 -13.46
CA GLY A 142 -28.61 -11.48 -13.85
C GLY A 142 -28.42 -10.44 -12.72
N ASP A 143 -29.24 -10.47 -11.69
CA ASP A 143 -29.19 -9.56 -10.57
C ASP A 143 -28.20 -10.03 -9.49
N TYR A 144 -27.56 -9.08 -8.84
CA TYR A 144 -26.95 -9.28 -7.50
C TYR A 144 -27.94 -8.73 -6.46
N ALA A 145 -28.38 -9.56 -5.50
CA ALA A 145 -29.15 -9.10 -4.36
C ALA A 145 -28.32 -9.21 -3.08
N TYR A 146 -28.50 -8.27 -2.18
CA TYR A 146 -27.70 -8.14 -0.95
C TYR A 146 -28.65 -8.11 0.25
N GLU A 147 -28.31 -8.88 1.28
CA GLU A 147 -28.99 -8.85 2.58
C GLU A 147 -28.02 -8.39 3.67
N TRP A 148 -28.52 -7.68 4.65
CA TRP A 148 -27.75 -7.08 5.71
C TRP A 148 -28.24 -7.54 7.08
N TYR A 149 -27.29 -7.68 8.02
CA TYR A 149 -27.64 -7.81 9.43
C TYR A 149 -28.08 -6.45 9.99
N GLY A 150 -28.90 -6.46 11.07
CA GLY A 150 -29.36 -5.24 11.72
C GLY A 150 -28.25 -4.34 12.29
N ASN A 151 -27.00 -4.81 12.35
CA ASN A 151 -25.81 -4.02 12.71
C ASN A 151 -25.08 -3.42 11.50
N GLY A 152 -25.64 -3.51 10.29
CA GLY A 152 -25.07 -2.96 9.06
C GLY A 152 -23.97 -3.80 8.41
N MET A 153 -23.71 -5.01 8.91
CA MET A 153 -22.75 -5.94 8.28
C MET A 153 -23.44 -6.72 7.15
N LEU A 154 -22.72 -6.97 6.04
CA LEU A 154 -23.24 -7.74 4.92
C LEU A 154 -23.50 -9.19 5.32
N LYS A 155 -24.74 -9.66 5.19
CA LYS A 155 -25.14 -11.01 5.58
C LYS A 155 -25.03 -12.00 4.42
N GLU A 156 -25.54 -11.59 3.26
CA GLU A 156 -25.68 -12.49 2.12
C GLU A 156 -25.59 -11.74 0.80
N VAL A 157 -25.00 -12.38 -0.22
CA VAL A 157 -25.03 -11.93 -1.60
C VAL A 157 -25.58 -13.06 -2.47
N ARG A 158 -26.71 -12.84 -3.13
CA ARG A 158 -27.22 -13.71 -4.16
C ARG A 158 -26.66 -13.28 -5.51
N LEU A 159 -25.96 -14.19 -6.16
CA LEU A 159 -25.23 -13.97 -7.41
C LEU A 159 -26.14 -14.06 -8.64
N PRO A 160 -25.76 -13.51 -9.79
CA PRO A 160 -26.57 -13.46 -11.01
C PRO A 160 -27.09 -14.82 -11.54
N TYR A 161 -26.39 -15.87 -11.16
CA TYR A 161 -26.74 -17.26 -11.54
C TYR A 161 -27.43 -18.04 -10.41
N GLY A 162 -27.91 -17.35 -9.38
CA GLY A 162 -28.78 -17.87 -8.33
C GLY A 162 -28.07 -18.48 -7.13
N LYS A 163 -26.75 -18.69 -7.17
CA LYS A 163 -25.99 -19.14 -5.99
C LYS A 163 -25.87 -18.00 -4.97
N THR A 164 -25.73 -18.39 -3.71
CA THR A 164 -25.70 -17.47 -2.57
C THR A 164 -24.40 -17.62 -1.80
N VAL A 165 -23.76 -16.48 -1.48
CA VAL A 165 -22.62 -16.37 -0.58
C VAL A 165 -23.12 -15.79 0.74
N ARG A 166 -22.86 -16.46 1.88
CA ARG A 166 -23.23 -15.98 3.22
C ARG A 166 -21.99 -15.68 4.07
N PHE A 167 -22.11 -14.71 4.96
CA PHE A 167 -21.02 -14.25 5.80
C PHE A 167 -21.41 -14.27 7.26
N GLU A 168 -20.47 -14.64 8.12
CA GLU A 168 -20.62 -14.63 9.58
C GLU A 168 -19.50 -13.82 10.23
N TYR A 169 -19.82 -13.16 11.35
CA TYR A 169 -18.91 -12.25 12.03
C TYR A 169 -18.90 -12.51 13.53
N ASP A 170 -17.79 -12.16 14.17
CA ASP A 170 -17.72 -12.10 15.62
C ASP A 170 -18.29 -10.77 16.17
N ALA A 171 -18.34 -10.66 17.50
CA ALA A 171 -18.83 -9.47 18.19
C ALA A 171 -18.00 -8.20 17.92
N LEU A 172 -16.77 -8.34 17.41
CA LEU A 172 -15.90 -7.24 17.00
C LEU A 172 -16.06 -6.89 15.51
N GLY A 173 -16.99 -7.50 14.79
CA GLY A 173 -17.21 -7.33 13.37
C GLY A 173 -16.12 -7.96 12.48
N ARG A 174 -15.31 -8.91 13.01
CA ARG A 174 -14.36 -9.67 12.20
C ARG A 174 -15.08 -10.82 11.53
N ARG A 175 -14.88 -10.99 10.21
CA ARG A 175 -15.47 -12.10 9.49
C ARG A 175 -14.87 -13.42 9.96
N THR A 176 -15.71 -14.30 10.48
CA THR A 176 -15.29 -15.61 10.99
C THR A 176 -15.58 -16.75 10.03
N ALA A 177 -16.59 -16.56 9.16
CA ALA A 177 -16.90 -17.54 8.12
C ALA A 177 -17.46 -16.89 6.86
N LYS A 178 -17.26 -17.58 5.74
CA LYS A 178 -17.96 -17.44 4.47
C LYS A 178 -18.50 -18.79 4.06
N LEU A 179 -19.76 -18.86 3.65
CA LEU A 179 -20.41 -20.10 3.18
C LEU A 179 -20.73 -19.94 1.71
N PHE A 180 -20.25 -20.86 0.90
CA PHE A 180 -20.49 -20.87 -0.51
C PHE A 180 -20.42 -22.27 -1.09
N ASN A 181 -21.40 -22.63 -1.92
CA ASN A 181 -21.44 -23.87 -2.69
C ASN A 181 -21.20 -25.13 -1.84
N GLY A 182 -21.82 -25.20 -0.63
CA GLY A 182 -21.68 -26.33 0.28
C GLY A 182 -20.35 -26.42 1.05
N HIS A 183 -19.54 -25.35 1.03
CA HIS A 183 -18.31 -25.25 1.79
C HIS A 183 -18.39 -24.11 2.81
N VAL A 184 -17.73 -24.30 3.93
CA VAL A 184 -17.47 -23.28 4.93
C VAL A 184 -16.01 -22.85 4.85
N PHE A 185 -15.76 -21.60 4.57
CA PHE A 185 -14.44 -20.95 4.63
C PHE A 185 -14.32 -20.26 5.97
N ARG A 186 -13.29 -20.58 6.74
CA ARG A 186 -13.05 -20.05 8.08
C ARG A 186 -11.89 -19.09 8.11
N TYR A 187 -11.95 -18.11 8.99
CA TYR A 187 -10.94 -17.08 9.16
C TYR A 187 -10.56 -16.92 10.63
N LEU A 188 -9.26 -17.01 10.93
CA LEU A 188 -8.71 -16.78 12.26
C LEU A 188 -7.97 -15.44 12.29
N TRP A 189 -8.19 -14.69 13.35
CA TRP A 189 -7.66 -13.34 13.50
C TRP A 189 -6.74 -13.23 14.71
N ASP A 190 -5.61 -12.51 14.53
CA ASP A 190 -4.81 -11.96 15.61
C ASP A 190 -5.04 -10.43 15.64
N GLY A 191 -5.74 -9.96 16.67
CA GLY A 191 -6.20 -8.57 16.73
C GLY A 191 -7.03 -8.19 15.51
N ASN A 192 -6.46 -7.36 14.63
CA ASN A 192 -7.10 -6.88 13.41
C ASN A 192 -6.49 -7.47 12.12
N VAL A 193 -5.63 -8.47 12.24
CA VAL A 193 -4.95 -9.12 11.11
C VAL A 193 -5.46 -10.55 10.99
N MET A 194 -5.88 -10.96 9.78
CA MET A 194 -6.29 -12.32 9.49
C MET A 194 -5.06 -13.20 9.28
N VAL A 195 -4.80 -14.12 10.19
CA VAL A 195 -3.57 -14.92 10.21
C VAL A 195 -3.72 -16.30 9.60
N GLN A 196 -4.93 -16.87 9.61
CA GLN A 196 -5.20 -18.17 8.99
C GLN A 196 -6.55 -18.21 8.32
N GLU A 197 -6.65 -19.04 7.29
CA GLU A 197 -7.89 -19.42 6.66
C GLU A 197 -7.85 -20.89 6.27
N TRP A 198 -9.00 -21.57 6.30
CA TRP A 198 -9.17 -22.94 5.86
C TRP A 198 -10.60 -23.15 5.39
N HIS A 199 -10.88 -24.27 4.75
CA HIS A 199 -12.24 -24.61 4.34
C HIS A 199 -12.50 -26.11 4.43
N TYR A 200 -13.79 -26.46 4.60
CA TYR A 200 -14.27 -27.81 4.65
C TYR A 200 -15.71 -27.86 4.16
N GLU A 201 -16.26 -29.06 3.93
CA GLU A 201 -17.66 -29.22 3.49
C GLU A 201 -18.64 -28.81 4.60
N GLU A 202 -19.69 -28.03 4.25
CA GLU A 202 -20.67 -27.50 5.22
C GLU A 202 -21.39 -28.60 6.01
N LYS A 203 -21.57 -29.81 5.41
CA LYS A 203 -22.16 -30.97 6.10
C LYS A 203 -21.37 -31.45 7.32
N ASP A 204 -20.06 -31.20 7.34
CA ASP A 204 -19.14 -31.59 8.41
C ASP A 204 -18.99 -30.51 9.48
N ARG A 205 -19.78 -29.43 9.38
CA ARG A 205 -19.76 -28.33 10.34
C ARG A 205 -20.31 -28.80 11.70
N PRO A 206 -19.56 -28.63 12.80
CA PRO A 206 -20.02 -28.98 14.14
C PRO A 206 -21.30 -28.22 14.49
N GLN A 207 -22.26 -28.95 15.06
CA GLN A 207 -23.51 -28.37 15.56
C GLN A 207 -23.33 -27.83 16.97
N HIS A 208 -24.06 -26.75 17.27
CA HIS A 208 -24.11 -26.23 18.61
C HIS A 208 -25.27 -26.88 19.38
N SER A 209 -25.02 -27.34 20.60
CA SER A 209 -26.03 -27.75 21.55
C SER A 209 -25.98 -26.86 22.80
N ILE A 210 -27.13 -26.70 23.46
CA ILE A 210 -27.21 -25.99 24.73
C ILE A 210 -27.33 -27.06 25.80
N ASP A 211 -26.39 -27.08 26.76
CA ASP A 211 -26.45 -28.00 27.89
C ASP A 211 -27.52 -27.58 28.93
N GLU A 212 -27.78 -28.43 29.93
CA GLU A 212 -28.75 -28.17 31.00
C GLU A 212 -28.47 -26.91 31.82
N PHE A 213 -27.24 -26.36 31.72
CA PHE A 213 -26.83 -25.11 32.38
C PHE A 213 -26.90 -23.90 31.45
N GLY A 214 -27.45 -24.04 30.25
CA GLY A 214 -27.53 -22.97 29.26
C GLY A 214 -26.20 -22.66 28.55
N ARG A 215 -25.19 -23.51 28.65
CA ARG A 215 -23.90 -23.32 28.01
C ARG A 215 -23.93 -23.89 26.60
N ILE A 216 -23.39 -23.10 25.67
CA ILE A 216 -23.22 -23.55 24.28
C ILE A 216 -22.03 -24.52 24.23
N ARG A 217 -22.27 -25.72 23.70
CA ARG A 217 -21.25 -26.74 23.43
C ARG A 217 -21.22 -27.07 21.96
N MET A 218 -20.02 -27.26 21.42
CA MET A 218 -19.86 -27.79 20.06
C MET A 218 -19.90 -29.31 20.10
N GLN A 219 -20.64 -29.91 19.18
CA GLN A 219 -20.71 -31.36 18.99
C GLN A 219 -19.68 -31.76 17.92
N GLY A 220 -18.55 -32.29 18.37
CA GLY A 220 -17.42 -32.66 17.50
C GLY A 220 -16.38 -31.58 17.33
N GLU A 221 -15.28 -31.95 16.67
CA GLU A 221 -14.19 -31.03 16.30
C GLU A 221 -14.46 -30.45 14.94
N GLU A 222 -14.12 -29.17 14.76
CA GLU A 222 -14.24 -28.51 13.47
C GLU A 222 -13.11 -29.00 12.54
N PRO A 223 -13.43 -29.46 11.30
CA PRO A 223 -12.41 -29.87 10.35
C PRO A 223 -11.52 -28.70 9.96
N VAL A 224 -10.21 -28.98 9.79
CA VAL A 224 -9.24 -28.00 9.30
C VAL A 224 -8.57 -28.58 8.05
N GLU A 225 -9.08 -28.19 6.88
CA GLU A 225 -8.58 -28.66 5.58
C GLU A 225 -8.05 -27.48 4.78
N ASN A 226 -7.06 -27.74 3.93
CA ASN A 226 -6.47 -26.73 3.06
C ASN A 226 -6.01 -25.46 3.80
N LEU A 227 -5.46 -25.65 5.00
CA LEU A 227 -5.01 -24.56 5.86
C LEU A 227 -3.99 -23.67 5.16
N VAL A 228 -4.29 -22.38 5.14
CA VAL A 228 -3.36 -21.31 4.71
C VAL A 228 -3.00 -20.50 5.95
N THR A 229 -1.70 -20.27 6.15
CA THR A 229 -1.21 -19.32 7.15
C THR A 229 -0.57 -18.13 6.45
N TRP A 230 -0.99 -16.94 6.83
CA TRP A 230 -0.47 -15.67 6.35
C TRP A 230 0.51 -15.09 7.36
N VAL A 231 1.67 -14.66 6.87
CA VAL A 231 2.68 -13.97 7.68
C VAL A 231 2.73 -12.51 7.23
N TYR A 232 2.75 -11.61 8.19
CA TYR A 232 2.75 -10.17 7.93
C TYR A 232 4.06 -9.52 8.39
N GLU A 233 4.39 -8.38 7.79
CA GLU A 233 5.41 -7.48 8.31
C GLU A 233 5.00 -7.00 9.71
N GLU A 234 5.92 -7.00 10.65
CA GLU A 234 5.66 -6.68 12.06
C GLU A 234 4.94 -5.33 12.22
N GLY A 235 3.85 -5.31 12.97
CA GLY A 235 3.05 -4.11 13.23
C GLY A 235 2.31 -3.53 12.01
N SER A 236 2.19 -4.31 10.92
CA SER A 236 1.57 -3.85 9.67
C SER A 236 0.45 -4.78 9.18
N TYR A 237 -0.21 -4.36 8.10
CA TYR A 237 -1.19 -5.16 7.35
C TYR A 237 -0.61 -5.71 6.03
N ILE A 238 0.73 -5.68 5.88
CA ILE A 238 1.41 -6.09 4.65
C ILE A 238 1.74 -7.57 4.71
N PRO A 239 1.14 -8.44 3.88
CA PRO A 239 1.48 -9.84 3.85
C PRO A 239 2.88 -10.03 3.22
N VAL A 240 3.73 -10.82 3.86
CA VAL A 240 5.11 -11.12 3.40
C VAL A 240 5.31 -12.57 3.05
N ALA A 241 4.46 -13.48 3.54
CA ALA A 241 4.49 -14.88 3.15
C ALA A 241 3.13 -15.56 3.27
N LYS A 242 2.93 -16.60 2.44
CA LYS A 242 1.85 -17.58 2.51
C LYS A 242 2.46 -18.96 2.77
N LEU A 243 1.90 -19.68 3.73
CA LEU A 243 2.25 -21.09 3.99
C LEU A 243 1.01 -21.93 3.67
N GLN A 244 1.14 -22.93 2.82
CA GLN A 244 0.04 -23.81 2.42
C GLN A 244 0.58 -25.16 1.98
N ASN A 245 0.01 -26.26 2.48
CA ASN A 245 0.36 -27.64 2.12
C ASN A 245 1.87 -27.96 2.25
N GLY A 246 2.53 -27.42 3.27
CA GLY A 246 3.97 -27.58 3.47
C GLY A 246 4.86 -26.70 2.60
N GLU A 247 4.28 -25.99 1.65
CA GLU A 247 4.97 -25.02 0.78
C GLU A 247 4.98 -23.63 1.38
N ARG A 248 6.05 -22.89 1.09
CA ARG A 248 6.21 -21.49 1.47
C ARG A 248 6.30 -20.60 0.23
N TYR A 249 5.47 -19.57 0.22
CA TYR A 249 5.49 -18.56 -0.82
C TYR A 249 5.90 -17.22 -0.22
N THR A 250 6.89 -16.56 -0.81
CA THR A 250 7.31 -15.21 -0.43
C THR A 250 6.49 -14.20 -1.21
N ILE A 251 5.86 -13.24 -0.53
CA ILE A 251 5.04 -12.20 -1.13
C ILE A 251 5.86 -10.91 -1.20
N ILE A 252 5.91 -10.29 -2.36
CA ILE A 252 6.46 -8.97 -2.60
C ILE A 252 5.29 -8.00 -2.72
N SER A 253 5.35 -6.94 -1.92
CA SER A 253 4.36 -5.85 -1.97
C SER A 253 5.00 -4.56 -2.50
N ASP A 254 4.21 -3.75 -3.19
CA ASP A 254 4.63 -2.43 -3.63
C ASP A 254 4.83 -1.46 -2.43
N TYR A 255 5.12 -0.19 -2.71
CA TYR A 255 5.35 0.83 -1.68
C TYR A 255 4.08 1.17 -0.88
N MET A 256 2.88 0.85 -1.38
CA MET A 256 1.61 1.00 -0.65
C MET A 256 1.29 -0.22 0.23
N GLY A 257 2.07 -1.31 0.11
CA GLY A 257 1.83 -2.56 0.81
C GLY A 257 0.87 -3.50 0.07
N ARG A 258 0.54 -3.23 -1.21
CA ARG A 258 -0.28 -4.10 -2.05
C ARG A 258 0.60 -5.23 -2.58
N PRO A 259 0.19 -6.50 -2.48
CA PRO A 259 0.91 -7.61 -3.09
C PRO A 259 1.02 -7.43 -4.62
N VAL A 260 2.21 -7.63 -5.17
CA VAL A 260 2.48 -7.51 -6.62
C VAL A 260 3.10 -8.76 -7.21
N GLU A 261 3.81 -9.56 -6.42
CA GLU A 261 4.37 -10.84 -6.84
C GLU A 261 4.38 -11.84 -5.69
N ALA A 262 4.27 -13.13 -6.02
CA ALA A 262 4.54 -14.21 -5.09
C ALA A 262 5.49 -15.23 -5.72
N TYR A 263 6.45 -15.70 -4.93
CA TYR A 263 7.48 -16.63 -5.32
C TYR A 263 7.38 -17.91 -4.51
N ASN A 264 7.53 -19.06 -5.15
CA ASN A 264 7.66 -20.34 -4.45
C ASN A 264 9.08 -20.52 -3.86
N SER A 265 9.30 -21.63 -3.14
CA SER A 265 10.60 -21.98 -2.52
C SER A 265 11.76 -22.12 -3.51
N TYR A 266 11.48 -22.34 -4.81
CA TYR A 266 12.47 -22.42 -5.88
C TYR A 266 12.81 -21.06 -6.50
N GLY A 267 12.16 -19.97 -6.06
CA GLY A 267 12.34 -18.62 -6.60
C GLY A 267 11.61 -18.36 -7.93
N ASN A 268 10.64 -19.20 -8.30
CA ASN A 268 9.80 -18.97 -9.47
C ASN A 268 8.61 -18.11 -9.10
N VAL A 269 8.25 -17.15 -9.97
CA VAL A 269 7.02 -16.36 -9.82
C VAL A 269 5.81 -17.26 -10.06
N VAL A 270 4.94 -17.39 -9.07
CA VAL A 270 3.69 -18.18 -9.13
C VAL A 270 2.45 -17.29 -9.23
N TRP A 271 2.59 -16.04 -8.86
CA TRP A 271 1.53 -15.03 -8.97
C TRP A 271 2.13 -13.65 -9.19
N GLN A 272 1.52 -12.84 -10.05
CA GLN A 272 1.89 -11.45 -10.32
C GLN A 272 0.67 -10.64 -10.70
N ALA A 273 0.60 -9.37 -10.26
CA ALA A 273 -0.42 -8.43 -10.69
C ALA A 273 0.04 -6.97 -10.54
N ASP A 274 -0.56 -6.10 -11.35
CA ASP A 274 -0.59 -4.65 -11.18
C ASP A 274 -1.98 -4.20 -10.70
N TYR A 275 -2.15 -2.92 -10.41
CA TYR A 275 -3.43 -2.34 -9.95
C TYR A 275 -3.86 -1.18 -10.81
N ASP A 276 -5.17 -1.10 -11.06
CA ASP A 276 -5.78 0.05 -11.70
C ASP A 276 -6.02 1.22 -10.71
N VAL A 277 -6.58 2.32 -11.20
CA VAL A 277 -6.91 3.51 -10.37
C VAL A 277 -8.06 3.30 -9.39
N TYR A 278 -8.70 2.15 -9.41
CA TYR A 278 -9.76 1.72 -8.50
C TYR A 278 -9.31 0.64 -7.52
N GLY A 279 -8.09 0.13 -7.70
CA GLY A 279 -7.52 -0.95 -6.90
C GLY A 279 -7.89 -2.34 -7.39
N ASP A 280 -8.46 -2.48 -8.59
CA ASP A 280 -8.66 -3.78 -9.22
C ASP A 280 -7.36 -4.28 -9.85
N LEU A 281 -7.26 -5.61 -10.04
CA LEU A 281 -6.07 -6.25 -10.59
C LEU A 281 -5.98 -6.08 -12.10
N ARG A 282 -4.76 -5.73 -12.56
CA ARG A 282 -4.36 -5.71 -13.96
C ARG A 282 -3.19 -6.69 -14.17
N ASN A 283 -2.96 -7.06 -15.43
CA ASN A 283 -1.79 -7.85 -15.85
C ASN A 283 -1.54 -9.10 -15.01
N ILE A 284 -2.64 -9.73 -14.55
CA ILE A 284 -2.55 -10.87 -13.65
C ILE A 284 -1.90 -12.08 -14.32
N LYS A 285 -0.96 -12.70 -13.62
CA LYS A 285 -0.41 -14.02 -13.92
C LYS A 285 -0.63 -14.93 -12.71
N GLY A 286 -1.08 -16.16 -12.96
CA GLY A 286 -1.50 -17.08 -11.92
C GLY A 286 -3.00 -17.00 -11.60
N ILE A 287 -3.42 -17.67 -10.55
CA ILE A 287 -4.82 -17.75 -10.12
C ILE A 287 -5.16 -16.53 -9.27
N ARG A 288 -6.26 -15.85 -9.56
CA ARG A 288 -6.61 -14.55 -8.97
C ARG A 288 -6.71 -14.59 -7.42
N ASP A 289 -7.34 -15.62 -6.89
CA ASP A 289 -7.54 -15.82 -5.46
C ASP A 289 -6.32 -16.42 -4.73
N PHE A 290 -5.24 -16.76 -5.47
CA PHE A 290 -4.00 -17.24 -4.84
C PHE A 290 -3.45 -16.26 -3.81
N ILE A 291 -3.54 -14.96 -4.10
CA ILE A 291 -3.30 -13.85 -3.16
C ILE A 291 -4.57 -12.99 -3.11
N PRO A 292 -5.42 -13.11 -2.08
CA PRO A 292 -6.69 -12.39 -2.00
C PRO A 292 -6.57 -10.95 -1.51
N PHE A 293 -5.41 -10.53 -0.99
CA PHE A 293 -5.21 -9.18 -0.47
C PHE A 293 -5.10 -8.14 -1.60
N ARG A 294 -5.64 -6.93 -1.34
CA ARG A 294 -5.65 -5.80 -2.28
C ARG A 294 -4.99 -4.59 -1.62
N GLN A 295 -5.67 -3.46 -1.45
CA GLN A 295 -5.17 -2.36 -0.61
C GLN A 295 -5.06 -2.83 0.84
N LEU A 296 -4.29 -2.11 1.66
CA LEU A 296 -4.12 -2.45 3.09
C LEU A 296 -5.48 -2.66 3.78
N GLY A 297 -5.66 -3.84 4.36
CA GLY A 297 -6.89 -4.24 5.05
C GLY A 297 -7.99 -4.81 4.16
N GLN A 298 -7.80 -4.87 2.84
CA GLN A 298 -8.77 -5.42 1.89
C GLN A 298 -8.48 -6.89 1.57
N TYR A 299 -9.55 -7.70 1.55
CA TYR A 299 -9.57 -9.09 1.14
C TYR A 299 -10.65 -9.28 0.07
N GLU A 300 -10.28 -9.71 -1.13
CA GLU A 300 -11.22 -9.97 -2.22
C GLU A 300 -11.91 -11.32 -2.04
N ASP A 301 -13.23 -11.32 -2.19
CA ASP A 301 -14.04 -12.52 -2.34
C ASP A 301 -14.21 -12.82 -3.84
N ASP A 302 -13.64 -13.93 -4.30
CA ASP A 302 -13.61 -14.28 -5.73
C ASP A 302 -15.03 -14.43 -6.32
N GLU A 303 -15.98 -14.91 -5.54
CA GLU A 303 -17.35 -15.17 -5.97
C GLU A 303 -18.14 -13.88 -6.25
N THR A 304 -17.96 -12.88 -5.38
CA THR A 304 -18.70 -11.60 -5.45
C THR A 304 -17.90 -10.49 -6.14
N ARG A 305 -16.59 -10.63 -6.18
CA ARG A 305 -15.63 -9.58 -6.58
C ARG A 305 -15.71 -8.33 -5.70
N LEU A 306 -16.25 -8.48 -4.49
CA LEU A 306 -16.23 -7.44 -3.47
C LEU A 306 -14.98 -7.60 -2.62
N TYR A 307 -14.46 -6.47 -2.13
CA TYR A 307 -13.36 -6.46 -1.19
C TYR A 307 -13.90 -6.24 0.23
N TYR A 308 -13.81 -7.27 1.06
CA TYR A 308 -14.07 -7.15 2.48
C TYR A 308 -13.04 -6.23 3.12
N ASN A 309 -13.49 -5.13 3.68
CA ASN A 309 -12.67 -4.11 4.32
C ASN A 309 -13.14 -3.87 5.76
N ARG A 310 -13.16 -4.93 6.55
CA ARG A 310 -13.59 -4.98 7.94
C ARG A 310 -15.08 -4.62 8.14
N PHE A 311 -15.41 -3.33 8.21
CA PHE A 311 -16.77 -2.86 8.49
C PHE A 311 -17.60 -2.59 7.24
N ARG A 312 -16.98 -2.55 6.08
CA ARG A 312 -17.65 -2.32 4.79
C ARG A 312 -17.13 -3.24 3.70
N TYR A 313 -17.85 -3.31 2.61
CA TYR A 313 -17.44 -3.98 1.38
C TYR A 313 -17.26 -2.97 0.27
N TYR A 314 -16.10 -3.01 -0.37
CA TYR A 314 -15.74 -2.15 -1.49
C TYR A 314 -15.96 -2.88 -2.81
N ASP A 315 -16.61 -2.23 -3.80
CA ASP A 315 -16.71 -2.73 -5.17
C ASP A 315 -15.75 -1.92 -6.07
N PRO A 316 -14.61 -2.49 -6.51
CA PRO A 316 -13.64 -1.78 -7.36
C PRO A 316 -14.20 -1.43 -8.74
N ARG A 317 -15.26 -2.13 -9.20
CA ARG A 317 -15.90 -1.83 -10.49
C ARG A 317 -16.63 -0.48 -10.47
N ILE A 318 -17.14 -0.09 -9.34
CA ILE A 318 -17.77 1.22 -9.13
C ILE A 318 -16.86 2.22 -8.39
N GLY A 319 -15.84 1.74 -7.66
CA GLY A 319 -14.93 2.57 -6.90
C GLY A 319 -15.50 3.12 -5.61
N ASN A 320 -16.55 2.49 -5.09
CA ASN A 320 -17.27 2.87 -3.89
C ASN A 320 -17.51 1.69 -2.95
N TYR A 321 -17.76 1.99 -1.68
CA TYR A 321 -18.40 1.04 -0.78
C TYR A 321 -19.87 0.82 -1.15
N ILE A 322 -20.40 -0.37 -0.84
CA ILE A 322 -21.80 -0.71 -1.10
C ILE A 322 -22.74 -0.39 0.08
N SER A 323 -22.22 0.20 1.14
CA SER A 323 -22.97 0.70 2.30
C SER A 323 -22.42 2.04 2.76
N GLN A 324 -23.22 2.78 3.53
CA GLN A 324 -22.78 4.04 4.13
C GLN A 324 -21.68 3.83 5.16
N ASP A 325 -20.86 4.84 5.35
CA ASP A 325 -19.88 4.86 6.41
C ASP A 325 -20.56 4.86 7.79
N PRO A 326 -20.30 3.87 8.68
CA PRO A 326 -20.89 3.85 10.02
C PRO A 326 -20.55 5.10 10.85
N ILE A 327 -19.41 5.73 10.61
CA ILE A 327 -18.99 6.99 11.25
C ILE A 327 -19.27 8.22 10.38
N ARG A 328 -19.94 8.00 9.25
CA ARG A 328 -20.36 9.04 8.30
C ARG A 328 -19.17 9.92 7.84
N LEU A 329 -19.37 11.23 7.72
CA LEU A 329 -18.33 12.15 7.24
C LEU A 329 -17.14 12.31 8.21
N ALA A 330 -17.19 11.75 9.42
CA ALA A 330 -16.03 11.68 10.32
C ALA A 330 -14.89 10.80 9.78
N GLY A 331 -15.15 9.98 8.74
CA GLY A 331 -14.17 9.16 8.01
C GLY A 331 -13.18 9.95 7.15
N ASN A 332 -13.33 11.26 7.00
CA ASN A 332 -12.56 12.15 6.10
C ASN A 332 -12.80 11.89 4.61
N ASN A 333 -13.88 11.23 4.24
CA ASN A 333 -14.32 11.11 2.86
C ASN A 333 -15.36 12.20 2.55
N PRO A 334 -15.36 12.77 1.35
CA PRO A 334 -16.35 13.79 0.97
C PRO A 334 -17.76 13.20 0.77
N THR A 335 -17.86 11.89 0.55
CA THR A 335 -19.12 11.17 0.39
C THR A 335 -19.24 10.03 1.41
N LEU A 336 -20.46 9.57 1.69
CA LEU A 336 -20.70 8.48 2.64
C LEU A 336 -20.27 7.10 2.10
N TYR A 337 -20.10 6.98 0.78
CA TYR A 337 -19.74 5.73 0.09
C TYR A 337 -18.33 5.75 -0.49
N GLY A 338 -17.63 6.89 -0.41
CA GLY A 338 -16.30 7.04 -1.00
C GLY A 338 -15.26 6.16 -0.29
N TYR A 339 -14.29 5.66 -1.08
CA TYR A 339 -13.10 5.00 -0.54
C TYR A 339 -12.07 6.08 -0.19
N VAL A 340 -11.02 6.26 -0.99
CA VAL A 340 -9.99 7.29 -0.76
C VAL A 340 -9.83 8.18 -1.99
N GLY A 341 -9.41 9.42 -1.81
CA GLY A 341 -9.20 10.37 -2.92
C GLY A 341 -8.02 10.00 -3.82
N ASP A 342 -6.99 9.38 -3.26
CA ASP A 342 -5.76 8.98 -3.96
C ASP A 342 -5.26 7.63 -3.44
N LEU A 343 -5.48 6.57 -4.23
CA LEU A 343 -5.07 5.20 -3.91
C LEU A 343 -3.54 5.02 -3.87
N ASN A 344 -2.79 5.98 -4.41
CA ASN A 344 -1.33 5.97 -4.42
C ASN A 344 -0.71 6.57 -3.15
N ASN A 345 -1.53 7.14 -2.25
CA ASN A 345 -1.06 7.75 -1.01
C ASN A 345 -1.90 7.43 0.22
N TRP A 346 -3.15 7.01 0.04
CA TRP A 346 -4.11 6.83 1.12
C TRP A 346 -4.69 5.42 1.11
N ALA A 347 -5.00 4.90 2.28
CA ALA A 347 -5.73 3.66 2.47
C ALA A 347 -6.76 3.83 3.59
N ASP A 348 -7.86 3.09 3.49
CA ASP A 348 -8.86 2.92 4.53
C ASP A 348 -8.83 1.47 5.00
N VAL A 349 -8.04 1.18 6.03
CA VAL A 349 -7.75 -0.19 6.48
C VAL A 349 -8.96 -0.91 7.06
N PHE A 350 -9.90 -0.14 7.63
CA PHE A 350 -11.07 -0.69 8.32
C PHE A 350 -12.40 -0.41 7.63
N GLY A 351 -12.39 0.28 6.50
CA GLY A 351 -13.64 0.72 5.91
C GLY A 351 -14.36 1.79 6.74
N LEU A 352 -13.62 2.66 7.45
CA LEU A 352 -14.14 3.72 8.31
C LEU A 352 -13.46 5.06 8.07
N ARG A 353 -12.14 5.08 8.05
CA ARG A 353 -11.37 6.32 8.00
C ARG A 353 -10.16 6.20 7.09
N CYS A 354 -10.10 7.04 6.08
CA CYS A 354 -8.93 7.13 5.24
C CYS A 354 -7.75 7.76 5.99
N LYS A 355 -6.58 7.16 5.82
CA LYS A 355 -5.31 7.66 6.36
C LYS A 355 -4.25 7.67 5.27
N LYS A 356 -3.38 8.67 5.31
CA LYS A 356 -2.18 8.66 4.48
C LYS A 356 -1.31 7.48 4.91
N VAL A 357 -0.92 6.65 3.95
CA VAL A 357 0.02 5.55 4.21
C VAL A 357 1.37 6.17 4.56
N LYS A 358 1.91 5.82 5.72
CA LYS A 358 3.23 6.30 6.12
C LYS A 358 4.26 5.75 5.14
N LYS A 359 5.01 6.64 4.52
CA LYS A 359 6.17 6.26 3.73
C LYS A 359 7.21 5.69 4.68
N ILE A 360 7.74 4.52 4.36
CA ILE A 360 8.68 3.77 5.21
C ILE A 360 10.10 4.20 4.81
N GLY A 361 10.44 5.44 5.08
CA GLY A 361 11.81 5.91 4.87
C GLY A 361 12.11 7.10 5.78
N PRO A 362 13.34 7.18 6.29
CA PRO A 362 13.78 8.36 7.02
C PRO A 362 13.83 9.55 6.06
N SER A 363 13.50 10.72 6.56
CA SER A 363 13.65 11.98 5.83
C SER A 363 14.88 12.73 6.34
N ILE A 364 15.56 13.45 5.46
CA ILE A 364 16.65 14.36 5.82
C ILE A 364 16.09 15.77 6.00
N PRO A 365 16.37 16.46 7.12
CA PRO A 365 15.97 17.84 7.33
C PRO A 365 16.42 18.77 6.19
N GLU A 366 15.58 19.74 5.85
CA GLU A 366 15.79 20.61 4.69
C GLU A 366 17.14 21.35 4.71
N PHE A 367 17.58 21.79 5.87
CA PHE A 367 18.85 22.50 5.99
C PHE A 367 20.08 21.62 5.68
N HIS A 368 19.96 20.29 5.77
CA HIS A 368 21.01 19.38 5.31
C HIS A 368 20.94 19.12 3.81
N ARG A 369 19.75 19.14 3.20
CA ARG A 369 19.57 18.84 1.78
C ARG A 369 20.26 19.84 0.85
N LYS A 370 20.31 21.10 1.24
CA LYS A 370 21.03 22.15 0.49
C LYS A 370 22.53 21.89 0.29
N ASN A 371 23.10 20.96 1.06
CA ASN A 371 24.49 20.55 0.94
C ASN A 371 24.70 19.45 -0.12
N PHE A 372 23.63 19.03 -0.77
CA PHE A 372 23.66 18.07 -1.87
C PHE A 372 23.24 18.76 -3.17
N THR A 373 23.83 18.36 -4.30
CA THR A 373 23.53 18.90 -5.61
C THR A 373 22.03 18.83 -5.88
N ASP A 374 21.42 19.95 -6.26
CA ASP A 374 19.97 20.10 -6.49
C ASP A 374 19.10 19.72 -5.27
N GLY A 375 19.68 19.61 -4.09
CA GLY A 375 18.99 19.15 -2.88
C GLY A 375 18.59 17.66 -2.92
N ILE A 376 19.15 16.91 -3.87
CA ILE A 376 18.80 15.49 -4.09
C ILE A 376 19.58 14.60 -3.13
N VAL A 377 18.87 13.91 -2.26
CA VAL A 377 19.43 12.92 -1.34
C VAL A 377 18.65 11.62 -1.47
N ASN A 378 19.34 10.56 -1.84
CA ASN A 378 18.75 9.22 -1.95
C ASN A 378 18.93 8.48 -0.63
N MET A 379 17.83 8.09 0.00
CA MET A 379 17.85 7.32 1.24
C MET A 379 17.87 5.82 0.94
N ARG A 380 18.83 5.09 1.54
CA ARG A 380 18.88 3.62 1.46
C ARG A 380 19.40 3.00 2.75
N GLN A 381 19.22 1.71 2.90
CA GLN A 381 19.89 0.94 3.94
C GLN A 381 21.24 0.41 3.45
N VAL A 382 22.24 0.43 4.34
CA VAL A 382 23.56 -0.15 4.04
C VAL A 382 23.52 -1.67 4.10
N SER A 383 24.40 -2.33 3.32
CA SER A 383 24.50 -3.80 3.27
C SER A 383 25.24 -4.40 4.48
N GLY A 384 25.94 -3.58 5.25
CA GLY A 384 26.76 -4.02 6.38
C GLY A 384 28.21 -4.34 6.01
N ASP A 385 28.58 -4.35 4.73
CA ASP A 385 29.96 -4.53 4.27
C ASP A 385 30.62 -3.23 3.87
N GLU A 386 29.87 -2.15 3.87
CA GLU A 386 30.28 -0.84 3.41
C GLU A 386 31.11 -0.11 4.47
N ILE A 387 32.16 0.59 4.01
CA ILE A 387 33.06 1.37 4.84
C ILE A 387 32.91 2.84 4.47
N PHE A 388 32.77 3.68 5.48
CA PHE A 388 32.67 5.12 5.32
C PHE A 388 33.73 5.85 6.15
N TYR A 389 34.06 7.06 5.72
CA TYR A 389 35.07 7.91 6.33
C TYR A 389 34.46 9.24 6.73
N LYS A 390 34.71 9.66 7.95
CA LYS A 390 34.42 11.02 8.43
C LYS A 390 35.69 11.75 8.73
N TYR A 391 35.90 12.89 8.06
CA TYR A 391 37.00 13.81 8.34
C TYR A 391 36.59 14.86 9.36
N HIS A 392 37.40 15.13 10.38
CA HIS A 392 37.05 16.03 11.50
C HIS A 392 38.23 16.55 12.26
N GLY A 393 38.04 17.63 13.06
CA GLY A 393 38.98 18.11 14.08
C GLY A 393 38.88 17.28 15.36
N LYS A 394 39.81 17.57 16.33
CA LYS A 394 39.94 16.80 17.57
C LYS A 394 38.66 16.70 18.42
N SER A 395 37.81 17.71 18.40
CA SER A 395 36.62 17.82 19.25
C SER A 395 35.31 17.32 18.59
N ASN A 396 35.33 16.87 17.35
CA ASN A 396 34.11 16.66 16.59
C ASN A 396 33.99 15.26 15.94
N ARG A 397 34.29 14.22 16.74
CA ARG A 397 34.32 12.81 16.25
C ARG A 397 32.97 12.33 15.70
N LEU A 398 31.92 12.30 16.51
CA LEU A 398 30.55 11.94 16.17
C LEU A 398 29.58 12.66 17.12
N GLY A 399 29.66 13.97 17.22
CA GLY A 399 28.97 14.73 18.26
C GLY A 399 27.65 15.36 17.87
N ARG A 400 27.24 15.27 16.61
CA ARG A 400 25.98 15.85 16.08
C ARG A 400 25.00 14.76 15.73
N GLU A 401 23.72 15.08 15.73
CA GLU A 401 22.68 14.15 15.34
C GLU A 401 22.90 13.59 13.93
N TYR A 402 23.28 14.44 12.99
CA TYR A 402 23.62 14.05 11.62
C TYR A 402 25.10 14.22 11.34
N ASN A 403 25.71 13.22 10.72
CA ASN A 403 27.12 13.20 10.36
C ASN A 403 27.31 13.01 8.86
N TYR A 404 28.05 13.92 8.25
CA TYR A 404 28.48 13.80 6.86
C TYR A 404 29.66 12.83 6.76
N VAL A 405 29.62 11.98 5.74
CA VAL A 405 30.58 10.91 5.50
C VAL A 405 30.87 10.77 4.01
N THR A 406 31.97 10.12 3.70
CA THR A 406 32.31 9.76 2.32
C THR A 406 32.69 8.28 2.24
N ASN A 407 32.54 7.67 1.07
CA ASN A 407 32.95 6.30 0.82
C ASN A 407 34.40 6.20 0.32
N LYS A 408 35.10 7.33 0.16
CA LYS A 408 36.46 7.45 -0.37
C LYS A 408 37.42 7.99 0.66
N LYS A 409 38.63 7.43 0.71
CA LYS A 409 39.74 7.96 1.50
C LYS A 409 40.58 8.91 0.63
N TYR A 410 40.78 10.13 1.10
CA TYR A 410 41.53 11.15 0.37
C TYR A 410 42.97 11.19 0.74
N LEU A 411 43.85 11.44 -0.24
CA LEU A 411 45.30 11.56 -0.08
C LEU A 411 45.78 13.00 0.07
N SER A 412 44.94 13.99 -0.29
CA SER A 412 45.27 15.41 -0.08
C SER A 412 44.07 16.16 0.51
N GLU A 413 44.35 17.22 1.30
CA GLU A 413 43.35 18.10 1.86
C GLU A 413 42.61 18.88 0.76
N GLN A 414 43.35 19.31 -0.29
CA GLN A 414 42.77 20.04 -1.39
C GLN A 414 41.69 19.18 -2.12
N ALA A 415 42.01 17.95 -2.51
CA ALA A 415 41.07 17.06 -3.15
C ALA A 415 39.84 16.75 -2.27
N LEU A 416 40.02 16.57 -0.98
CA LEU A 416 38.92 16.39 -0.03
C LEU A 416 38.00 17.61 0.02
N ARG A 417 38.59 18.83 0.08
CA ARG A 417 37.80 20.06 0.12
C ARG A 417 37.05 20.32 -1.17
N GLU A 418 37.69 20.09 -2.33
CA GLU A 418 37.10 20.26 -3.65
C GLU A 418 35.94 19.30 -3.86
N ASP A 419 36.14 17.99 -3.63
CA ASP A 419 35.14 16.96 -3.84
C ASP A 419 33.92 17.15 -2.90
N LEU A 420 34.15 17.47 -1.62
CA LEU A 420 33.08 17.63 -0.64
C LEU A 420 32.62 19.09 -0.42
N ALA A 421 33.13 20.01 -1.22
CA ALA A 421 32.83 21.45 -1.17
C ALA A 421 32.97 22.05 0.25
N LEU A 422 34.07 21.77 0.93
CA LEU A 422 34.32 22.25 2.29
C LEU A 422 35.10 23.58 2.28
N LEU A 423 34.40 24.70 2.29
CA LEU A 423 34.99 26.04 2.29
C LEU A 423 35.91 26.27 3.50
N LYS A 424 37.04 26.94 3.27
CA LYS A 424 37.99 27.29 4.32
C LYS A 424 37.40 28.23 5.37
N GLU A 425 36.55 29.16 4.96
CA GLU A 425 35.84 30.10 5.82
C GLU A 425 34.99 29.43 6.92
N TRP A 426 34.52 28.17 6.67
CA TRP A 426 33.77 27.41 7.69
C TRP A 426 34.63 26.94 8.86
N GLY A 427 35.94 27.14 8.81
CA GLY A 427 36.89 26.80 9.88
C GLY A 427 36.93 25.29 10.17
N VAL A 428 36.50 24.43 9.23
CA VAL A 428 36.54 22.98 9.42
C VAL A 428 38.00 22.51 9.45
N LYS A 429 38.46 22.11 10.66
CA LYS A 429 39.77 21.49 10.82
C LYS A 429 39.76 20.04 10.43
N ILE A 430 40.68 19.62 9.58
CA ILE A 430 40.85 18.26 9.10
C ILE A 430 42.09 17.64 9.71
N GLU A 431 41.97 17.19 10.95
CA GLU A 431 43.08 16.63 11.72
C GLU A 431 43.00 15.11 11.84
N TYR A 432 41.79 14.56 11.79
CA TYR A 432 41.50 13.15 12.00
C TYR A 432 40.57 12.61 10.94
N VAL A 433 40.70 11.31 10.64
CA VAL A 433 39.74 10.53 9.88
C VAL A 433 39.23 9.38 10.75
N THR A 434 37.92 9.28 10.90
CA THR A 434 37.26 8.14 11.53
C THR A 434 36.73 7.22 10.45
N THR A 435 37.18 5.98 10.48
CA THR A 435 36.70 4.89 9.65
C THR A 435 35.63 4.13 10.41
N PHE A 436 34.47 3.94 9.82
CA PHE A 436 33.41 3.16 10.44
C PHE A 436 32.65 2.29 9.43
N LYS A 437 32.05 1.22 9.96
CA LYS A 437 31.29 0.21 9.24
C LYS A 437 29.91 0.13 9.88
N PRO A 438 28.88 0.74 9.29
CA PRO A 438 27.53 0.66 9.82
C PRO A 438 27.00 -0.78 9.76
N GLN A 439 26.12 -1.14 10.68
CA GLN A 439 25.41 -2.42 10.63
C GLN A 439 24.50 -2.48 9.42
N ALA A 440 24.27 -3.70 8.90
CA ALA A 440 23.26 -3.93 7.86
C ALA A 440 21.90 -3.37 8.30
N GLY A 441 21.23 -2.66 7.41
CA GLY A 441 19.94 -2.03 7.71
C GLY A 441 20.02 -0.59 8.25
N THR A 442 21.22 -0.07 8.60
CA THR A 442 21.38 1.35 8.96
C THR A 442 21.03 2.25 7.78
N TRP A 443 20.24 3.30 8.03
CA TRP A 443 19.86 4.27 7.01
C TRP A 443 20.98 5.28 6.72
N ILE A 444 21.26 5.49 5.43
CA ILE A 444 22.15 6.53 4.93
C ILE A 444 21.44 7.35 3.86
N GLY A 445 21.54 8.68 3.94
CA GLY A 445 21.23 9.56 2.83
C GLY A 445 22.49 9.79 1.99
N GLU A 446 22.43 9.61 0.68
CA GLU A 446 23.59 9.75 -0.19
C GLU A 446 23.29 10.58 -1.44
N GLY A 447 24.32 11.24 -1.94
CA GLY A 447 24.28 12.08 -3.13
C GLY A 447 25.63 12.68 -3.44
N THR A 448 25.64 13.63 -4.35
CA THR A 448 26.83 14.43 -4.69
C THR A 448 26.87 15.69 -3.84
N ALA A 449 28.01 16.07 -3.32
CA ALA A 449 28.16 17.33 -2.60
C ALA A 449 27.80 18.53 -3.50
N ALA A 450 27.06 19.48 -2.94
CA ALA A 450 26.63 20.66 -3.69
C ALA A 450 27.76 21.67 -3.81
N LYS A 451 27.81 22.41 -4.93
CA LYS A 451 28.67 23.57 -5.12
C LYS A 451 28.51 24.56 -3.96
N GLN A 452 29.62 25.07 -3.45
CA GLN A 452 29.67 26.08 -2.40
C GLN A 452 30.50 27.28 -2.85
N ILE A 453 30.09 28.45 -2.43
CA ILE A 453 30.77 29.71 -2.71
C ILE A 453 30.99 30.44 -1.38
N SER A 454 32.20 30.92 -1.11
CA SER A 454 32.50 31.70 0.07
C SER A 454 31.71 33.02 0.11
N GLN A 455 31.50 33.58 1.29
CA GLN A 455 30.72 34.82 1.47
C GLN A 455 31.33 36.00 0.69
N ASP A 456 32.63 36.05 0.53
CA ASP A 456 33.37 37.07 -0.25
C ASP A 456 33.47 36.71 -1.75
N GLY A 457 32.98 35.55 -2.16
CA GLY A 457 33.03 35.05 -3.56
C GLY A 457 34.42 34.63 -4.03
N THR A 458 35.43 34.59 -3.17
CA THR A 458 36.82 34.31 -3.56
C THR A 458 37.12 32.80 -3.69
N GLU A 459 36.41 31.97 -2.92
CA GLU A 459 36.55 30.51 -2.99
C GLU A 459 35.29 29.89 -3.56
N ILE A 460 35.43 29.11 -4.65
CA ILE A 460 34.34 28.36 -5.31
C ILE A 460 34.77 26.90 -5.36
N LEU A 461 33.97 26.02 -4.74
CA LEU A 461 34.18 24.58 -4.74
C LEU A 461 33.00 23.88 -5.40
N GLU A 462 33.26 23.11 -6.44
CA GLU A 462 32.18 22.51 -7.28
C GLU A 462 31.45 21.36 -6.57
N GLY A 463 32.08 20.63 -5.65
CA GLY A 463 31.41 19.61 -4.87
C GLY A 463 30.98 18.41 -5.70
N THR A 464 31.89 17.76 -6.43
CA THR A 464 31.57 16.63 -7.30
C THR A 464 31.67 15.26 -6.66
N GLY A 465 32.13 15.21 -5.39
CA GLY A 465 32.39 13.97 -4.67
C GLY A 465 31.15 13.34 -4.05
N TYR A 466 31.24 12.05 -3.81
CA TYR A 466 30.21 11.33 -3.04
C TYR A 466 30.13 11.86 -1.60
N GLN A 467 28.94 12.22 -1.19
CA GLN A 467 28.63 12.63 0.17
C GLN A 467 27.49 11.79 0.74
N GLY A 468 27.72 11.20 1.90
CA GLY A 468 26.69 10.51 2.68
C GLY A 468 26.32 11.31 3.92
N ILE A 469 25.12 11.10 4.46
CA ILE A 469 24.66 11.64 5.74
C ILE A 469 23.97 10.55 6.56
N ILE A 470 24.41 10.38 7.81
CA ILE A 470 23.92 9.33 8.71
C ILE A 470 23.47 9.98 10.01
N ASN A 471 22.32 9.54 10.54
CA ASN A 471 21.86 9.91 11.88
C ASN A 471 22.59 9.07 12.92
N ILE A 472 23.25 9.74 13.90
CA ILE A 472 24.03 9.05 14.94
C ILE A 472 23.18 8.17 15.86
N LYS A 473 21.89 8.47 16.02
CA LYS A 473 20.97 7.67 16.84
C LYS A 473 20.79 6.25 16.30
N GLU A 474 21.09 6.05 15.01
CA GLU A 474 21.04 4.76 14.34
C GLU A 474 22.39 4.02 14.33
N LEU A 475 23.46 4.63 14.88
CA LEU A 475 24.79 4.05 14.92
C LEU A 475 25.13 3.55 16.32
N PRO A 476 25.12 2.25 16.59
CA PRO A 476 25.67 1.72 17.85
C PRO A 476 27.18 1.96 17.94
N ASN A 477 27.72 2.12 19.17
CA ASN A 477 29.12 2.41 19.44
C ASN A 477 30.12 1.38 18.83
N SER A 478 29.67 0.17 18.54
CA SER A 478 30.45 -0.90 17.91
C SER A 478 30.80 -0.67 16.43
N THR A 479 30.26 0.39 15.83
CA THR A 479 30.43 0.68 14.40
C THR A 479 31.76 1.35 14.03
N ILE A 480 32.47 1.93 15.01
CA ILE A 480 33.75 2.61 14.77
C ILE A 480 34.86 1.57 14.70
N ILE A 481 35.55 1.49 13.55
CA ILE A 481 36.70 0.61 13.37
C ILE A 481 37.96 1.29 13.90
N LYS A 482 38.22 2.56 13.49
CA LYS A 482 39.49 3.26 13.77
C LYS A 482 39.32 4.77 13.66
N THR A 483 40.04 5.50 14.51
CA THR A 483 40.28 6.93 14.34
C THR A 483 41.77 7.17 14.29
N GLU A 484 42.28 7.84 13.29
CA GLU A 484 43.69 8.12 13.08
C GLU A 484 43.92 9.59 12.66
N LYS A 485 45.12 10.11 12.93
CA LYS A 485 45.49 11.41 12.39
C LYS A 485 45.60 11.32 10.87
N VAL A 486 45.09 12.33 10.21
CA VAL A 486 45.22 12.44 8.75
C VAL A 486 46.67 12.68 8.40
N LYS A 487 47.19 11.89 7.43
CA LYS A 487 48.47 12.11 6.81
C LYS A 487 48.19 12.34 5.34
N PHE A 488 48.16 13.60 4.93
CA PHE A 488 48.14 13.93 3.51
C PHE A 488 49.55 13.84 2.94
N SER A 489 49.66 13.29 1.72
CA SER A 489 50.91 13.34 0.97
C SER A 489 51.19 14.82 0.60
N LEU A 490 52.41 15.26 0.78
CA LEU A 490 52.89 16.60 0.36
C LEU A 490 52.79 16.72 -1.17
#